data_a8ac52137c0b2b298f8952dd2f1cba78
#
_entry.id   a8ac52137c0b2b298f8952dd2f1cba78
#
_cell.length_a   1.000
_cell.length_b   1.000
_cell.length_c   1.000
_cell.angle_alpha   90.00
_cell.angle_beta   90.00
_cell.angle_gamma   90.00
#
_symmetry.space_group_name_H-M   'P 1'
#
loop_
_entity.id
_entity.type
_entity.pdbx_description
1 polymer ?
#
loop_
_entity_poly.entity_id
_entity_poly.type
_entity_poly.pdbx_seq_one_letter_code
_entity_poly.pdbx_strand_id
1 'polypeptide(L)'
;DATAVHVVLRNRLGMPVATGRLLQHAPGEGRIGRMAVERALRSGGWGRQVLRALEDAARARGDQRVLLQAQVQARAFYERAGYHVHGEPWMEAGIPHIAMQRAL
;
A
#
# COMPACT_ATOMS: atom_id res chain seq x y z
N ASP A 1 17.40 -0.05 -1.05
CA ASP A 1 17.35 0.58 0.24
C ASP A 1 17.28 -0.46 1.35
N ALA A 2 18.19 -0.38 2.30
CA ALA A 2 18.30 -1.35 3.40
C ALA A 2 17.07 -1.36 4.32
N THR A 3 16.27 -0.28 4.32
CA THR A 3 15.06 -0.18 5.14
C THR A 3 13.79 -0.61 4.38
N ALA A 4 13.90 -0.91 3.09
CA ALA A 4 12.75 -1.30 2.29
C ALA A 4 12.29 -2.71 2.64
N VAL A 5 10.98 -2.89 2.74
CA VAL A 5 10.35 -4.20 2.91
C VAL A 5 9.53 -4.50 1.67
N HIS A 6 9.77 -5.66 1.08
CA HIS A 6 9.01 -6.10 -0.09
C HIS A 6 8.13 -7.28 0.31
N VAL A 7 6.88 -7.23 -0.09
CA VAL A 7 5.92 -8.32 0.14
C VAL A 7 5.54 -8.91 -1.21
N VAL A 8 5.63 -10.21 -1.31
CA VAL A 8 5.17 -10.97 -2.48
C VAL A 8 4.26 -12.07 -1.98
N LEU A 9 3.03 -12.08 -2.46
CA LEU A 9 2.09 -13.17 -2.19
C LEU A 9 2.10 -14.11 -3.38
N ARG A 10 2.13 -15.41 -3.10
CA ARG A 10 2.19 -16.45 -4.12
C ARG A 10 0.99 -17.38 -4.01
N ASN A 11 0.54 -17.90 -5.16
CA ASN A 11 -0.52 -18.90 -5.17
C ASN A 11 0.06 -20.29 -4.82
N ARG A 12 -0.79 -21.32 -4.86
CA ARG A 12 -0.39 -22.70 -4.54
C ARG A 12 0.68 -23.24 -5.46
N LEU A 13 0.81 -22.72 -6.67
CA LEU A 13 1.82 -23.12 -7.63
C LEU A 13 3.13 -22.35 -7.46
N GLY A 14 3.22 -21.48 -6.45
CA GLY A 14 4.40 -20.66 -6.19
C GLY A 14 4.52 -19.43 -7.10
N MET A 15 3.50 -19.10 -7.88
CA MET A 15 3.54 -17.95 -8.78
C MET A 15 3.19 -16.67 -8.03
N PRO A 16 3.92 -15.56 -8.25
CA PRO A 16 3.59 -14.29 -7.61
C PRO A 16 2.27 -13.75 -8.15
N VAL A 17 1.35 -13.39 -7.25
CA VAL A 17 0.02 -12.89 -7.61
C VAL A 17 -0.25 -11.49 -7.08
N ALA A 18 0.50 -11.05 -6.09
CA ALA A 18 0.35 -9.70 -5.54
C ALA A 18 1.65 -9.25 -4.90
N THR A 19 1.95 -7.96 -4.99
CA THR A 19 3.18 -7.40 -4.43
C THR A 19 2.91 -6.04 -3.82
N GLY A 20 3.82 -5.59 -2.96
CA GLY A 20 3.84 -4.25 -2.43
C GLY A 20 5.17 -3.95 -1.77
N ARG A 21 5.42 -2.67 -1.49
CA ARG A 21 6.67 -2.21 -0.91
C ARG A 21 6.40 -1.22 0.21
N LEU A 22 7.21 -1.32 1.27
CA LEU A 22 7.22 -0.37 2.37
C LEU A 22 8.59 0.29 2.43
N LEU A 23 8.63 1.61 2.35
CA LEU A 23 9.84 2.40 2.54
C LEU A 23 9.72 3.19 3.83
N GLN A 24 10.85 3.60 4.40
CA GLN A 24 10.85 4.58 5.47
C GLN A 24 10.76 5.97 4.84
N HIS A 25 9.73 6.74 5.20
CA HIS A 25 9.51 8.09 4.68
C HIS A 25 10.17 9.13 5.59
N ALA A 26 9.97 8.97 6.90
CA ALA A 26 10.51 9.82 7.95
C ALA A 26 10.52 9.00 9.24
N PRO A 27 11.15 9.46 10.33
CA PRO A 27 11.06 8.74 11.60
C PRO A 27 9.60 8.50 12.01
N GLY A 28 9.23 7.25 12.22
CA GLY A 28 7.87 6.86 12.59
C GLY A 28 6.86 6.84 11.45
N GLU A 29 7.31 7.05 10.20
CA GLU A 29 6.42 7.12 9.03
C GLU A 29 6.89 6.18 7.94
N GLY A 30 6.07 5.18 7.62
CA GLY A 30 6.30 4.29 6.50
C GLY A 30 5.55 4.78 5.26
N ARG A 31 6.10 4.53 4.08
CA ARG A 31 5.45 4.83 2.81
C ARG A 31 5.23 3.54 2.03
N ILE A 32 3.97 3.23 1.77
CA ILE A 32 3.57 2.06 0.99
C ILE A 32 3.50 2.46 -0.48
N GLY A 33 4.03 1.60 -1.33
CA GLY A 33 4.01 1.82 -2.75
C GLY A 33 4.14 0.54 -3.54
N ARG A 34 4.12 0.68 -4.86
CA ARG A 34 4.26 -0.42 -5.82
C ARG A 34 3.30 -1.59 -5.55
N MET A 35 2.08 -1.26 -5.10
CA MET A 35 1.02 -2.24 -4.91
C MET A 35 0.56 -2.73 -6.27
N ALA A 36 0.58 -4.05 -6.46
CA ALA A 36 0.11 -4.67 -7.68
C ALA A 36 -0.54 -6.01 -7.36
N VAL A 37 -1.64 -6.30 -8.03
CA VAL A 37 -2.36 -7.57 -7.93
C VAL A 37 -2.61 -8.08 -9.35
N GLU A 38 -2.36 -9.36 -9.59
CA GLU A 38 -2.68 -9.98 -10.88
C GLU A 38 -4.13 -9.67 -11.26
N ARG A 39 -4.34 -9.20 -12.51
CA ARG A 39 -5.65 -8.70 -12.96
C ARG A 39 -6.77 -9.69 -12.68
N ALA A 40 -6.56 -10.96 -12.96
CA ALA A 40 -7.60 -12.00 -12.79
C ALA A 40 -7.96 -12.22 -11.32
N LEU A 41 -7.18 -11.70 -10.36
CA LEU A 41 -7.36 -11.95 -8.94
C LEU A 41 -7.71 -10.69 -8.15
N ARG A 42 -7.96 -9.56 -8.82
CA ARG A 42 -8.11 -8.26 -8.15
C ARG A 42 -9.28 -8.20 -7.16
N SER A 43 -10.30 -9.03 -7.33
CA SER A 43 -11.44 -9.06 -6.40
C SER A 43 -11.30 -10.13 -5.31
N GLY A 44 -10.17 -10.83 -5.24
CA GLY A 44 -9.96 -11.95 -4.32
C GLY A 44 -9.36 -11.61 -2.96
N GLY A 45 -9.26 -10.33 -2.61
CA GLY A 45 -8.69 -9.92 -1.32
C GLY A 45 -7.16 -9.90 -1.26
N TRP A 46 -6.47 -10.13 -2.35
CA TRP A 46 -5.01 -10.16 -2.38
C TRP A 46 -4.38 -8.80 -2.07
N GLY A 47 -4.96 -7.71 -2.60
CA GLY A 47 -4.49 -6.36 -2.31
C GLY A 47 -4.60 -6.03 -0.83
N ARG A 48 -5.68 -6.45 -0.18
CA ARG A 48 -5.87 -6.25 1.25
C ARG A 48 -4.84 -7.05 2.06
N GLN A 49 -4.51 -8.26 1.64
CA GLN A 49 -3.50 -9.08 2.30
C GLN A 49 -2.11 -8.45 2.19
N VAL A 50 -1.74 -7.95 1.01
CA VAL A 50 -0.46 -7.23 0.83
C VAL A 50 -0.41 -6.02 1.74
N LEU A 51 -1.47 -5.20 1.73
CA LEU A 51 -1.54 -4.00 2.54
C LEU A 51 -1.38 -4.32 4.02
N ARG A 52 -2.07 -5.34 4.50
CA ARG A 52 -1.99 -5.78 5.89
C ARG A 52 -0.59 -6.26 6.28
N ALA A 53 0.06 -7.00 5.39
CA ALA A 53 1.43 -7.46 5.63
C ALA A 53 2.42 -6.29 5.72
N LEU A 54 2.25 -5.27 4.87
CA LEU A 54 3.09 -4.07 4.92
C LEU A 54 2.83 -3.25 6.19
N GLU A 55 1.58 -3.15 6.62
CA GLU A 55 1.23 -2.49 7.87
C GLU A 55 1.84 -3.20 9.07
N ASP A 56 1.79 -4.54 9.09
CA ASP A 56 2.40 -5.33 10.15
C ASP A 56 3.91 -5.13 10.21
N ALA A 57 4.57 -5.07 9.06
CA ALA A 57 6.00 -4.78 8.99
C ALA A 57 6.32 -3.38 9.52
N ALA A 58 5.48 -2.39 9.20
CA ALA A 58 5.64 -1.04 9.69
C ALA A 58 5.49 -0.98 11.21
N ARG A 59 4.49 -1.67 11.76
CA ARG A 59 4.31 -1.76 13.22
C ARG A 59 5.51 -2.42 13.89
N ALA A 60 6.01 -3.50 13.32
CA ALA A 60 7.12 -4.25 13.90
C ALA A 60 8.40 -3.42 13.99
N ARG A 61 8.62 -2.47 13.09
CA ARG A 61 9.78 -1.59 13.16
C ARG A 61 9.53 -0.27 13.90
N GLY A 62 8.32 -0.10 14.47
CA GLY A 62 7.99 1.06 15.29
C GLY A 62 7.40 2.26 14.56
N ASP A 63 6.99 2.10 13.32
CA ASP A 63 6.28 3.17 12.60
C ASP A 63 4.95 3.45 13.29
N GLN A 64 4.59 4.72 13.37
CA GLN A 64 3.35 5.17 14.00
C GLN A 64 2.24 5.42 12.98
N ARG A 65 2.60 5.61 11.72
CA ARG A 65 1.66 5.80 10.62
C ARG A 65 2.27 5.33 9.31
N VAL A 66 1.39 5.08 8.36
CA VAL A 66 1.77 4.78 6.97
C VAL A 66 1.08 5.75 6.03
N LEU A 67 1.80 6.13 4.98
CA LEU A 67 1.33 7.03 3.93
C LEU A 67 1.41 6.29 2.60
N LEU A 68 0.54 6.70 1.66
CA LEU A 68 0.59 6.19 0.30
C LEU A 68 0.02 7.23 -0.66
N GLN A 69 0.34 7.04 -1.94
CA GLN A 69 -0.22 7.83 -3.03
C GLN A 69 -1.12 6.90 -3.83
N ALA A 70 -2.42 7.17 -3.82
CA ALA A 70 -3.40 6.35 -4.50
C ALA A 70 -3.91 7.03 -5.76
N GLN A 71 -4.24 6.25 -6.78
CA GLN A 71 -5.08 6.76 -7.84
C GLN A 71 -6.47 7.02 -7.23
N VAL A 72 -7.11 8.11 -7.63
CA VAL A 72 -8.40 8.50 -7.05
C VAL A 72 -9.44 7.38 -7.19
N GLN A 73 -9.39 6.61 -8.28
CA GLN A 73 -10.31 5.48 -8.47
C GLN A 73 -10.13 4.37 -7.43
N ALA A 74 -8.99 4.29 -6.76
CA ALA A 74 -8.71 3.30 -5.72
C ALA A 74 -9.00 3.82 -4.31
N ARG A 75 -9.46 5.06 -4.18
CA ARG A 75 -9.71 5.71 -2.90
C ARG A 75 -10.61 4.87 -1.97
N ALA A 76 -11.71 4.35 -2.51
CA ALA A 76 -12.66 3.59 -1.70
C ALA A 76 -12.03 2.32 -1.11
N PHE A 77 -11.15 1.66 -1.86
CA PHE A 77 -10.43 0.49 -1.37
C PHE A 77 -9.60 0.85 -0.13
N TYR A 78 -8.85 1.95 -0.21
CA TYR A 78 -8.01 2.36 0.92
C TYR A 78 -8.82 2.90 2.09
N GLU A 79 -9.94 3.59 1.82
CA GLU A 79 -10.83 4.06 2.89
C GLU A 79 -11.41 2.89 3.69
N ARG A 80 -11.80 1.82 3.02
CA ARG A 80 -12.27 0.60 3.69
C ARG A 80 -11.18 -0.06 4.53
N ALA A 81 -9.92 0.19 4.20
CA ALA A 81 -8.78 -0.30 4.96
C ALA A 81 -8.37 0.62 6.11
N GLY A 82 -9.10 1.73 6.32
CA GLY A 82 -8.83 2.65 7.42
C GLY A 82 -7.98 3.86 7.06
N TYR A 83 -7.74 4.09 5.76
CA TYR A 83 -6.95 5.23 5.31
C TYR A 83 -7.83 6.46 5.14
N HIS A 84 -7.23 7.63 5.35
CA HIS A 84 -7.87 8.93 5.21
C HIS A 84 -7.12 9.76 4.19
N VAL A 85 -7.86 10.55 3.42
CA VAL A 85 -7.28 11.49 2.47
C VAL A 85 -6.46 12.54 3.20
N HIS A 86 -5.30 12.88 2.64
CA HIS A 86 -4.39 13.88 3.16
C HIS A 86 -3.95 14.80 2.02
N GLY A 87 -4.43 16.05 2.04
CA GLY A 87 -4.11 17.05 1.03
C GLY A 87 -5.05 17.02 -0.18
N GLU A 88 -4.64 17.70 -1.23
CA GLU A 88 -5.43 17.88 -2.43
C GLU A 88 -5.03 16.89 -3.52
N PRO A 89 -5.95 16.48 -4.40
CA PRO A 89 -5.62 15.66 -5.55
C PRO A 89 -4.65 16.38 -6.50
N TRP A 90 -3.86 15.60 -7.23
CA TRP A 90 -2.99 16.12 -8.27
C TRP A 90 -3.02 15.18 -9.47
N MET A 91 -2.56 15.69 -10.62
CA MET A 91 -2.45 14.89 -11.83
C MET A 91 -1.03 14.38 -11.99
N GLU A 92 -0.89 13.11 -12.34
CA GLU A 92 0.40 12.50 -12.62
C GLU A 92 0.23 11.60 -13.84
N ALA A 93 0.96 11.89 -14.91
CA ALA A 93 0.84 11.16 -16.19
C ALA A 93 -0.62 11.08 -16.67
N GLY A 94 -1.39 12.15 -16.48
CA GLY A 94 -2.80 12.21 -16.91
C GLY A 94 -3.78 11.46 -16.00
N ILE A 95 -3.31 10.93 -14.88
CA ILE A 95 -4.15 10.16 -13.94
C ILE A 95 -4.27 10.94 -12.63
N PRO A 96 -5.49 11.16 -12.12
CA PRO A 96 -5.65 11.84 -10.83
C PRO A 96 -5.21 10.94 -9.67
N HIS A 97 -4.41 11.52 -8.77
CA HIS A 97 -3.86 10.87 -7.59
C HIS A 97 -4.25 11.62 -6.33
N ILE A 98 -4.21 10.94 -5.21
CA ILE A 98 -4.48 11.53 -3.91
C ILE A 98 -3.61 10.85 -2.85
N ALA A 99 -3.06 11.64 -1.93
CA ALA A 99 -2.32 11.09 -0.80
C ALA A 99 -3.29 10.61 0.27
N MET A 100 -2.97 9.49 0.89
CA MET A 100 -3.77 8.94 1.97
C MET A 100 -2.86 8.46 3.09
N GLN A 101 -3.37 8.42 4.31
CA GLN A 101 -2.59 7.98 5.47
C GLN A 101 -3.46 7.23 6.47
N ARG A 102 -2.81 6.41 7.27
CA ARG A 102 -3.43 5.66 8.35
C ARG A 102 -2.52 5.64 9.58
N ALA A 103 -3.07 5.92 10.75
CA ALA A 103 -2.38 5.69 12.02
C ALA A 103 -2.33 4.19 12.31
N LEU A 104 -1.19 3.73 12.80
CA LEU A 104 -0.99 2.32 13.13
C LEU A 104 -1.27 2.02 14.60
#